data_fd1eac7695870574691cd39bf572fccb
#
_entry.id   fd1eac7695870574691cd39bf572fccb
#
_cell.length_a   1.000
_cell.length_b   1.000
_cell.length_c   1.000
_cell.angle_alpha   90.00
_cell.angle_beta   90.00
_cell.angle_gamma   90.00
#
_symmetry.space_group_name_H-M   'P 1'
#
loop_
_entity.id
_entity.type
_entity.pdbx_description
1 polymer ?
#
loop_
_entity_poly.entity_id
_entity_poly.type
_entity_poly.pdbx_seq_one_letter_code
_entity_poly.pdbx_strand_id
1 'polypeptide(L)'
;MQNTLNVLINIKYSLKSLTLSLFLVFSVTSISEEYVPIPLDKLVCYGKGSQQQLSPSGEFLAAMVPVDENVCDIKDETDQEMMATDRVLVVTDLSTMKPKVLSGTTAGTSITSFRWLNDKKLLVSRDSRAGLDSASMYTIDRDGKNTTLLIKAKRFKNKPGFEVPSLYGVFPRFPDKVLISLFNSGSRSRDLYWLDINTKRTELVAREPSVPGEIVMNWLVDWEGVPRGFATFMEEGPNKGIETTFYKFTSDGYKKIHSCMHQQACFYPSYFDIDNKTVLGVGQAVLPNGKILNETDTNAMWSYDMDSGEYIEMIYHDPDYDLSSPMHGDYSLDMWFSPDGSELYGFSYQGAKTEKIYFDEYFATVNKSLEAAFPGNEVSVFDWSDDLTRFLFGVQSDKDPGSVYLFDISNGKTPVSRIASYAPWLSEYQLASTEPFTYMSRDGVKLHGYLTLPPTYKEGEKIPFIIHPHGGPNARDYWGYNPEVQFYATRGYGVIQMDYRGSTGYGRKEMMLANHEMGKSMQEDKYDALFWANEQGYVDMNNVCISGASYGGYAAMQAATKSPELFKCIIAYAVSYTHLRAHETSEN
;
A
#
# COMPACT_ATOMS: atom_id res chain seq x y z
N MET A 1 10.96 -36.53 8.71
CA MET A 1 10.98 -35.24 8.07
C MET A 1 12.31 -34.47 8.22
N GLN A 2 13.44 -35.15 8.37
CA GLN A 2 14.75 -34.50 8.59
C GLN A 2 15.74 -34.70 7.44
N ASN A 3 15.32 -35.24 6.29
CA ASN A 3 16.23 -35.61 5.19
C ASN A 3 16.13 -34.78 3.92
N THR A 4 15.34 -33.71 3.88
CA THR A 4 15.16 -32.91 2.66
C THR A 4 15.88 -31.54 2.72
N LEU A 5 16.41 -31.16 3.89
CA LEU A 5 17.06 -29.84 4.08
C LEU A 5 18.56 -29.81 3.73
N ASN A 6 19.17 -30.93 3.31
CA ASN A 6 20.62 -31.02 3.09
C ASN A 6 21.06 -30.92 1.61
N VAL A 7 20.20 -30.51 0.69
CA VAL A 7 20.53 -30.47 -0.75
C VAL A 7 21.09 -29.13 -1.23
N LEU A 8 21.03 -28.07 -0.42
CA LEU A 8 21.45 -26.72 -0.84
C LEU A 8 22.89 -26.31 -0.47
N ILE A 9 23.68 -27.17 0.15
CA ILE A 9 25.09 -26.83 0.46
C ILE A 9 25.99 -27.98 0.02
N ASN A 10 26.33 -28.07 -1.27
CA ASN A 10 27.55 -28.74 -1.72
C ASN A 10 27.82 -28.48 -3.23
N ILE A 11 28.34 -27.30 -3.56
CA ILE A 11 29.15 -27.10 -4.75
C ILE A 11 30.58 -26.80 -4.27
N LYS A 12 31.37 -27.84 -4.09
CA LYS A 12 32.81 -27.72 -3.90
C LYS A 12 33.48 -27.60 -5.25
N TYR A 13 34.12 -26.46 -5.48
CA TYR A 13 35.07 -26.30 -6.58
C TYR A 13 36.34 -27.10 -6.31
N SER A 14 36.67 -28.00 -7.20
CA SER A 14 37.98 -28.65 -7.29
C SER A 14 38.90 -27.84 -8.20
N LEU A 15 39.85 -27.14 -7.59
CA LEU A 15 41.02 -26.59 -8.33
C LEU A 15 42.02 -27.71 -8.55
N LYS A 16 42.36 -27.99 -9.79
CA LYS A 16 43.67 -28.53 -10.14
C LYS A 16 44.37 -27.63 -11.17
N SER A 17 45.53 -27.21 -10.78
CA SER A 17 46.50 -26.37 -11.44
C SER A 17 46.88 -26.79 -12.88
N LEU A 18 46.99 -25.82 -13.75
CA LEU A 18 48.04 -25.83 -14.80
C LEU A 18 48.53 -24.39 -15.00
N THR A 19 49.77 -24.16 -14.61
CA THR A 19 50.57 -22.96 -14.91
C THR A 19 50.98 -22.94 -16.37
N LEU A 20 50.60 -21.87 -17.09
CA LEU A 20 51.36 -21.41 -18.25
C LEU A 20 51.29 -19.88 -18.34
N SER A 21 52.43 -19.25 -18.08
CA SER A 21 52.60 -17.80 -18.15
C SER A 21 52.67 -17.37 -19.61
N LEU A 22 51.73 -16.55 -20.05
CA LEU A 22 51.90 -15.71 -21.23
C LEU A 22 51.43 -14.30 -20.86
N PHE A 23 52.39 -13.41 -20.60
CA PHE A 23 52.16 -11.98 -20.46
C PHE A 23 51.78 -11.40 -21.83
N LEU A 24 50.47 -11.28 -22.08
CA LEU A 24 49.93 -10.37 -23.08
C LEU A 24 49.40 -9.14 -22.33
N VAL A 25 50.17 -8.06 -22.39
CA VAL A 25 49.69 -6.73 -21.96
C VAL A 25 48.64 -6.31 -22.98
N PHE A 26 47.39 -6.65 -22.70
CA PHE A 26 46.28 -5.93 -23.29
C PHE A 26 46.09 -4.65 -22.46
N SER A 27 46.46 -3.52 -23.06
CA SER A 27 45.94 -2.23 -22.66
C SER A 27 44.42 -2.27 -22.88
N VAL A 28 43.66 -2.63 -21.83
CA VAL A 28 42.23 -2.39 -21.79
C VAL A 28 42.10 -0.88 -21.71
N THR A 29 41.95 -0.23 -22.84
CA THR A 29 41.32 1.07 -22.87
C THR A 29 39.92 0.82 -22.32
N SER A 30 39.69 1.14 -21.05
CA SER A 30 38.36 1.29 -20.51
C SER A 30 37.70 2.39 -21.33
N ILE A 31 36.91 1.99 -22.31
CA ILE A 31 35.88 2.85 -22.87
C ILE A 31 34.93 3.05 -21.66
N SER A 32 35.02 4.20 -21.01
CA SER A 32 33.97 4.61 -20.09
C SER A 32 32.71 4.70 -20.97
N GLU A 33 31.83 3.76 -20.86
CA GLU A 33 30.48 3.93 -21.42
C GLU A 33 29.97 5.27 -20.90
N GLU A 34 29.71 6.19 -21.83
CA GLU A 34 29.18 7.50 -21.49
C GLU A 34 27.81 7.29 -20.80
N TYR A 35 27.72 7.71 -19.57
CA TYR A 35 26.47 7.57 -18.79
C TYR A 35 25.34 8.33 -19.49
N VAL A 36 24.28 7.63 -19.86
CA VAL A 36 23.10 8.20 -20.52
C VAL A 36 21.96 8.28 -19.50
N PRO A 37 21.44 9.48 -19.22
CA PRO A 37 20.27 9.63 -18.34
C PRO A 37 19.06 8.87 -18.90
N ILE A 38 18.28 8.26 -18.01
CA ILE A 38 17.10 7.50 -18.39
C ILE A 38 16.06 8.44 -19.02
N PRO A 39 15.47 8.12 -20.18
CA PRO A 39 14.38 8.88 -20.78
C PRO A 39 13.18 8.97 -19.84
N LEU A 40 12.48 10.12 -19.83
CA LEU A 40 11.38 10.38 -18.91
C LEU A 40 10.25 9.36 -19.04
N ASP A 41 9.88 9.01 -20.27
CA ASP A 41 8.86 7.99 -20.55
C ASP A 41 9.22 6.63 -19.93
N LYS A 42 10.51 6.27 -19.90
CA LYS A 42 10.96 5.03 -19.29
C LYS A 42 10.90 5.03 -17.76
N LEU A 43 10.99 6.20 -17.14
CA LEU A 43 10.89 6.35 -15.68
C LEU A 43 9.46 6.31 -15.17
N VAL A 44 8.54 6.98 -15.88
CA VAL A 44 7.15 7.15 -15.42
C VAL A 44 6.20 6.08 -15.92
N CYS A 45 6.58 5.39 -16.99
CA CYS A 45 5.76 4.40 -17.65
C CYS A 45 6.05 3.00 -17.14
N TYR A 46 5.60 2.67 -15.97
CA TYR A 46 5.61 1.29 -15.48
C TYR A 46 4.19 0.78 -15.28
N GLY A 47 4.00 -0.50 -15.56
CA GLY A 47 2.71 -1.16 -15.35
C GLY A 47 2.31 -1.06 -13.89
N LYS A 48 1.16 -0.44 -13.60
CA LYS A 48 0.61 -0.54 -12.24
C LYS A 48 0.22 -1.98 -12.00
N GLY A 49 0.62 -2.53 -10.84
CA GLY A 49 0.35 -3.90 -10.45
C GLY A 49 -1.10 -4.29 -10.70
N SER A 50 -1.29 -5.40 -11.38
CA SER A 50 -2.61 -5.97 -11.60
C SER A 50 -2.96 -6.89 -10.43
N GLN A 51 -4.24 -6.98 -10.07
CA GLN A 51 -4.69 -7.97 -9.09
C GLN A 51 -4.32 -9.36 -9.61
N GLN A 52 -3.64 -10.16 -8.78
CA GLN A 52 -3.23 -11.53 -9.07
C GLN A 52 -3.63 -12.40 -7.88
N GLN A 53 -4.10 -13.61 -8.15
CA GLN A 53 -4.54 -14.53 -7.12
C GLN A 53 -4.41 -15.99 -7.59
N LEU A 54 -3.85 -16.84 -6.74
CA LEU A 54 -3.86 -18.30 -6.91
C LEU A 54 -5.27 -18.84 -6.69
N SER A 55 -5.60 -19.93 -7.39
CA SER A 55 -6.74 -20.73 -7.00
C SER A 55 -6.46 -21.42 -5.64
N PRO A 56 -7.49 -21.89 -4.91
CA PRO A 56 -7.30 -22.58 -3.63
C PRO A 56 -6.27 -23.71 -3.69
N SER A 57 -6.29 -24.54 -4.75
CA SER A 57 -5.28 -25.60 -4.96
C SER A 57 -3.90 -25.08 -5.39
N GLY A 58 -3.77 -23.81 -5.74
CA GLY A 58 -2.55 -23.25 -6.33
C GLY A 58 -2.27 -23.68 -7.78
N GLU A 59 -3.13 -24.48 -8.43
CA GLU A 59 -2.90 -24.97 -9.80
C GLU A 59 -3.11 -23.90 -10.88
N PHE A 60 -3.87 -22.85 -10.56
CA PHE A 60 -4.24 -21.79 -11.50
C PHE A 60 -3.91 -20.41 -10.92
N LEU A 61 -3.45 -19.54 -11.79
CA LEU A 61 -3.23 -18.12 -11.48
C LEU A 61 -4.25 -17.29 -12.26
N ALA A 62 -5.08 -16.52 -11.56
CA ALA A 62 -5.90 -15.47 -12.16
C ALA A 62 -5.21 -14.11 -12.04
N ALA A 63 -5.28 -13.30 -13.09
CA ALA A 63 -4.71 -11.97 -13.13
C ALA A 63 -5.55 -11.01 -13.96
N MET A 64 -5.61 -9.75 -13.55
CA MET A 64 -6.06 -8.67 -14.41
C MET A 64 -4.87 -8.10 -15.16
N VAL A 65 -4.89 -8.20 -16.48
CA VAL A 65 -3.80 -7.78 -17.36
C VAL A 65 -4.26 -6.59 -18.21
N PRO A 66 -3.45 -5.53 -18.36
CA PRO A 66 -3.74 -4.45 -19.30
C PRO A 66 -3.89 -4.99 -20.73
N VAL A 67 -4.80 -4.42 -21.51
CA VAL A 67 -5.03 -4.82 -22.90
C VAL A 67 -3.93 -4.31 -23.82
N ASP A 68 -3.35 -3.15 -23.50
CA ASP A 68 -2.28 -2.55 -24.28
C ASP A 68 -0.93 -2.70 -23.53
N GLU A 69 0.06 -3.29 -24.22
CA GLU A 69 1.43 -3.40 -23.71
C GLU A 69 2.16 -2.05 -23.73
N ASN A 70 1.68 -1.09 -24.53
CA ASN A 70 2.25 0.26 -24.64
C ASN A 70 1.54 1.23 -23.68
N VAL A 71 1.58 0.96 -22.39
CA VAL A 71 0.99 1.79 -21.33
C VAL A 71 1.43 3.27 -21.39
N CYS A 72 2.38 3.59 -22.26
CA CYS A 72 3.08 4.87 -22.31
C CYS A 72 2.96 5.65 -23.61
N ASP A 73 2.30 5.14 -24.61
CA ASP A 73 1.96 5.92 -25.81
C ASP A 73 0.74 6.84 -25.54
N ILE A 74 0.91 7.75 -24.54
CA ILE A 74 -0.08 8.79 -24.26
C ILE A 74 -0.06 9.76 -25.44
N LYS A 75 -1.04 9.62 -26.32
CA LYS A 75 -1.17 10.49 -27.50
C LYS A 75 -1.95 11.77 -27.21
N ASP A 76 -2.84 11.75 -26.21
CA ASP A 76 -3.57 12.95 -25.74
C ASP A 76 -4.15 12.74 -24.32
N GLU A 77 -4.75 13.81 -23.73
CA GLU A 77 -5.33 13.76 -22.38
C GLU A 77 -6.51 12.80 -22.24
N THR A 78 -7.21 12.48 -23.34
CA THR A 78 -8.33 11.52 -23.36
C THR A 78 -7.85 10.07 -23.27
N ASP A 79 -6.65 9.78 -23.75
CA ASP A 79 -6.04 8.46 -23.64
C ASP A 79 -5.67 8.11 -22.18
N GLN A 80 -5.37 9.09 -21.32
CA GLN A 80 -5.08 8.86 -19.91
C GLN A 80 -6.25 8.25 -19.12
N GLU A 81 -7.49 8.69 -19.39
CA GLU A 81 -8.68 8.12 -18.75
C GLU A 81 -9.00 6.71 -19.26
N MET A 82 -8.72 6.41 -20.52
CA MET A 82 -8.93 5.09 -21.10
C MET A 82 -7.85 4.07 -20.68
N MET A 83 -6.59 4.47 -20.65
CA MET A 83 -5.44 3.59 -20.30
C MET A 83 -5.53 3.01 -18.89
N ALA A 84 -6.09 3.73 -17.93
CA ALA A 84 -6.21 3.26 -16.55
C ALA A 84 -7.17 2.07 -16.37
N THR A 85 -7.87 1.60 -17.43
CA THR A 85 -9.10 0.82 -17.27
C THR A 85 -9.33 -0.37 -18.16
N ASP A 86 -8.72 -0.42 -19.31
CA ASP A 86 -8.90 -1.58 -20.18
C ASP A 86 -8.03 -2.75 -19.72
N ARG A 87 -8.66 -3.61 -18.91
CA ARG A 87 -8.04 -4.83 -18.38
C ARG A 87 -8.83 -6.04 -18.79
N VAL A 88 -8.14 -7.13 -19.03
CA VAL A 88 -8.73 -8.45 -19.24
C VAL A 88 -8.44 -9.35 -18.04
N LEU A 89 -9.39 -10.18 -17.69
CA LEU A 89 -9.19 -11.26 -16.73
C LEU A 89 -8.60 -12.46 -17.46
N VAL A 90 -7.44 -12.88 -17.02
CA VAL A 90 -6.71 -14.03 -17.58
C VAL A 90 -6.56 -15.09 -16.50
N VAL A 91 -6.77 -16.35 -16.85
CA VAL A 91 -6.39 -17.49 -16.01
C VAL A 91 -5.29 -18.28 -16.69
N THR A 92 -4.21 -18.52 -15.99
CA THR A 92 -3.06 -19.32 -16.42
C THR A 92 -3.05 -20.64 -15.68
N ASP A 93 -2.99 -21.74 -16.41
CA ASP A 93 -2.70 -23.07 -15.86
C ASP A 93 -1.18 -23.14 -15.60
N LEU A 94 -0.80 -23.26 -14.34
CA LEU A 94 0.60 -23.20 -13.91
C LEU A 94 1.40 -24.47 -14.28
N SER A 95 0.72 -25.58 -14.56
CA SER A 95 1.40 -26.80 -15.03
C SER A 95 1.86 -26.71 -16.48
N THR A 96 1.13 -25.95 -17.29
CA THR A 96 1.39 -25.79 -18.74
C THR A 96 1.86 -24.39 -19.10
N MET A 97 1.76 -23.44 -18.18
CA MET A 97 2.01 -21.99 -18.38
C MET A 97 1.19 -21.40 -19.54
N LYS A 98 0.01 -21.94 -19.80
CA LYS A 98 -0.88 -21.48 -20.87
C LYS A 98 -1.92 -20.51 -20.32
N PRO A 99 -1.88 -19.23 -20.71
CA PRO A 99 -2.89 -18.26 -20.34
C PRO A 99 -4.17 -18.43 -21.18
N LYS A 100 -5.29 -18.12 -20.57
CA LYS A 100 -6.60 -18.04 -21.21
C LYS A 100 -7.32 -16.77 -20.79
N VAL A 101 -7.67 -15.94 -21.76
CA VAL A 101 -8.50 -14.76 -21.51
C VAL A 101 -9.94 -15.21 -21.24
N LEU A 102 -10.50 -14.81 -20.10
CA LEU A 102 -11.87 -15.14 -19.69
C LEU A 102 -12.85 -14.04 -20.03
N SER A 103 -12.51 -12.80 -19.72
CA SER A 103 -13.37 -11.65 -19.91
C SER A 103 -12.53 -10.41 -20.08
N GLY A 104 -12.99 -9.48 -20.89
CA GLY A 104 -12.38 -8.17 -21.10
C GLY A 104 -13.34 -7.05 -20.77
N THR A 105 -12.82 -5.84 -20.80
CA THR A 105 -13.63 -4.64 -20.79
C THR A 105 -14.35 -4.51 -22.14
N THR A 106 -15.61 -4.09 -22.08
CA THR A 106 -16.33 -3.57 -23.24
C THR A 106 -16.48 -2.08 -23.07
N ALA A 107 -16.70 -1.34 -24.15
CA ALA A 107 -16.87 0.12 -24.09
C ALA A 107 -17.80 0.53 -22.95
N GLY A 108 -17.29 1.30 -22.00
CA GLY A 108 -18.03 1.81 -20.85
C GLY A 108 -18.14 0.87 -19.63
N THR A 109 -17.49 -0.30 -19.62
CA THR A 109 -17.46 -1.18 -18.44
C THR A 109 -16.05 -1.67 -18.17
N SER A 110 -15.64 -1.70 -16.91
CA SER A 110 -14.36 -2.26 -16.48
C SER A 110 -14.53 -3.33 -15.40
N ILE A 111 -13.66 -4.34 -15.43
CA ILE A 111 -13.52 -5.28 -14.31
C ILE A 111 -12.82 -4.52 -13.17
N THR A 112 -13.45 -4.46 -12.01
CA THR A 112 -12.90 -3.78 -10.83
C THR A 112 -12.19 -4.74 -9.89
N SER A 113 -12.68 -5.97 -9.77
CA SER A 113 -12.07 -7.01 -8.95
C SER A 113 -12.55 -8.40 -9.35
N PHE A 114 -11.79 -9.38 -8.92
CA PHE A 114 -12.20 -10.78 -8.98
C PHE A 114 -11.80 -11.52 -7.71
N ARG A 115 -12.42 -12.69 -7.47
CA ARG A 115 -12.06 -13.61 -6.39
C ARG A 115 -12.32 -15.05 -6.85
N TRP A 116 -11.42 -15.96 -6.49
CA TRP A 116 -11.72 -17.38 -6.62
C TRP A 116 -12.82 -17.77 -5.62
N LEU A 117 -13.83 -18.49 -6.09
CA LEU A 117 -14.82 -19.17 -5.25
C LEU A 117 -14.40 -20.63 -5.00
N ASN A 118 -13.70 -21.23 -5.93
CA ASN A 118 -13.06 -22.54 -5.90
C ASN A 118 -12.18 -22.68 -7.16
N ASP A 119 -11.47 -23.81 -7.32
CA ASP A 119 -10.59 -24.03 -8.47
C ASP A 119 -11.25 -23.98 -9.85
N LYS A 120 -12.57 -23.95 -9.93
CA LYS A 120 -13.30 -23.94 -11.21
C LYS A 120 -13.93 -22.60 -11.52
N LYS A 121 -14.24 -21.79 -10.52
CA LYS A 121 -15.14 -20.65 -10.67
C LYS A 121 -14.61 -19.40 -10.00
N LEU A 122 -14.71 -18.28 -10.71
CA LEU A 122 -14.39 -16.97 -10.21
C LEU A 122 -15.67 -16.12 -10.06
N LEU A 123 -15.69 -15.28 -9.03
CA LEU A 123 -16.59 -14.15 -8.90
C LEU A 123 -15.90 -12.94 -9.51
N VAL A 124 -16.61 -12.17 -10.33
CA VAL A 124 -16.08 -10.98 -10.99
C VAL A 124 -17.00 -9.81 -10.75
N SER A 125 -16.45 -8.68 -10.34
CA SER A 125 -17.15 -7.41 -10.18
C SER A 125 -16.85 -6.50 -11.36
N ARG A 126 -17.87 -5.81 -11.85
CA ARG A 126 -17.76 -4.76 -12.86
C ARG A 126 -18.31 -3.45 -12.33
N ASP A 127 -17.64 -2.39 -12.68
CA ASP A 127 -18.16 -1.03 -12.53
C ASP A 127 -18.56 -0.48 -13.89
N SER A 128 -19.33 0.59 -13.89
CA SER A 128 -19.72 1.30 -15.09
C SER A 128 -19.27 2.75 -15.03
N ARG A 129 -18.42 3.11 -15.96
CA ARG A 129 -18.11 4.51 -16.23
C ARG A 129 -19.16 5.20 -17.08
N ALA A 130 -19.87 4.45 -17.93
CA ALA A 130 -20.91 4.96 -18.81
C ALA A 130 -22.29 5.12 -18.15
N GLY A 131 -22.43 4.80 -16.86
CA GLY A 131 -23.68 4.91 -16.11
C GLY A 131 -23.92 3.76 -15.15
N LEU A 132 -24.76 4.01 -14.14
CA LEU A 132 -25.08 3.12 -13.03
C LEU A 132 -25.53 1.70 -13.41
N ASP A 133 -26.11 1.53 -14.60
CA ASP A 133 -26.78 0.27 -14.97
C ASP A 133 -25.83 -0.89 -15.28
N SER A 134 -24.50 -0.68 -15.25
CA SER A 134 -23.51 -1.70 -15.57
C SER A 134 -22.69 -2.19 -14.37
N ALA A 135 -22.78 -1.56 -13.20
CA ALA A 135 -22.22 -2.14 -11.99
C ALA A 135 -22.90 -3.46 -11.70
N SER A 136 -22.12 -4.54 -11.67
CA SER A 136 -22.65 -5.91 -11.60
C SER A 136 -21.64 -6.89 -11.05
N MET A 137 -22.13 -7.98 -10.50
CA MET A 137 -21.33 -9.13 -10.14
C MET A 137 -21.83 -10.37 -10.91
N TYR A 138 -20.89 -11.17 -11.39
CA TYR A 138 -21.18 -12.40 -12.11
C TYR A 138 -20.13 -13.46 -11.77
N THR A 139 -20.51 -14.72 -11.98
CA THR A 139 -19.54 -15.82 -11.94
C THR A 139 -19.16 -16.24 -13.34
N ILE A 140 -17.94 -16.75 -13.48
CA ILE A 140 -17.42 -17.32 -14.71
C ILE A 140 -16.55 -18.53 -14.38
N ASP A 141 -16.64 -19.59 -15.16
CA ASP A 141 -15.75 -20.73 -15.00
C ASP A 141 -14.35 -20.37 -15.53
N ARG A 142 -13.30 -20.97 -14.93
CA ARG A 142 -11.90 -20.72 -15.32
C ARG A 142 -11.59 -21.01 -16.78
N ASP A 143 -12.45 -21.77 -17.45
CA ASP A 143 -12.35 -22.06 -18.89
C ASP A 143 -13.09 -21.04 -19.77
N GLY A 144 -13.61 -19.96 -19.17
CA GLY A 144 -14.33 -18.89 -19.86
C GLY A 144 -15.76 -19.20 -20.20
N LYS A 145 -16.28 -20.39 -19.79
CA LYS A 145 -17.66 -20.79 -20.01
C LYS A 145 -18.55 -20.45 -18.80
N ASN A 146 -19.85 -20.74 -18.96
CA ASN A 146 -20.86 -20.65 -17.90
C ASN A 146 -20.86 -19.31 -17.14
N THR A 147 -20.74 -18.20 -17.89
CA THR A 147 -20.90 -16.86 -17.30
C THR A 147 -22.32 -16.67 -16.79
N THR A 148 -22.46 -16.35 -15.52
CA THR A 148 -23.76 -16.19 -14.86
C THR A 148 -23.83 -14.86 -14.12
N LEU A 149 -24.71 -13.95 -14.58
CA LEU A 149 -25.00 -12.71 -13.86
C LEU A 149 -25.72 -13.05 -12.55
N LEU A 150 -25.15 -12.63 -11.44
CA LEU A 150 -25.70 -12.82 -10.11
C LEU A 150 -26.59 -11.63 -9.70
N ILE A 151 -26.04 -10.43 -9.76
CA ILE A 151 -26.71 -9.20 -9.36
C ILE A 151 -26.16 -8.02 -10.18
N LYS A 152 -27.02 -7.04 -10.45
CA LYS A 152 -26.62 -5.77 -11.09
C LYS A 152 -27.26 -4.58 -10.40
N ALA A 153 -26.68 -3.42 -10.60
CA ALA A 153 -27.29 -2.16 -10.21
C ALA A 153 -28.66 -2.00 -10.85
N LYS A 154 -29.56 -1.37 -10.14
CA LYS A 154 -30.92 -1.11 -10.60
C LYS A 154 -31.39 0.29 -10.23
N ARG A 155 -32.14 0.93 -11.13
CA ARG A 155 -32.88 2.16 -10.85
C ARG A 155 -34.23 1.82 -10.21
N PHE A 156 -34.68 2.65 -9.30
CA PHE A 156 -36.02 2.45 -8.73
C PHE A 156 -37.10 2.80 -9.76
N LYS A 157 -38.12 1.95 -9.88
CA LYS A 157 -39.17 2.13 -10.91
C LYS A 157 -40.08 3.34 -10.65
N ASN A 158 -40.37 3.64 -9.39
CA ASN A 158 -41.46 4.58 -9.00
C ASN A 158 -40.95 5.75 -8.15
N LYS A 159 -39.65 5.92 -7.99
CA LYS A 159 -39.00 7.01 -7.24
C LYS A 159 -37.63 7.30 -7.77
N PRO A 160 -37.10 8.52 -7.59
CA PRO A 160 -35.71 8.79 -7.90
C PRO A 160 -34.76 7.90 -7.10
N GLY A 161 -33.63 7.53 -7.73
CA GLY A 161 -32.57 6.80 -7.07
C GLY A 161 -32.28 5.43 -7.67
N PHE A 162 -31.28 4.78 -7.06
CA PHE A 162 -30.71 3.53 -7.54
C PHE A 162 -30.13 2.71 -6.38
N GLU A 163 -29.87 1.45 -6.66
CA GLU A 163 -29.18 0.51 -5.77
C GLU A 163 -27.99 -0.09 -6.49
N VAL A 164 -26.83 -0.11 -5.83
CA VAL A 164 -25.55 -0.61 -6.39
C VAL A 164 -24.98 -1.67 -5.48
N PRO A 165 -24.71 -2.88 -6.01
CA PRO A 165 -24.04 -3.94 -5.27
C PRO A 165 -22.52 -3.75 -5.24
N SER A 166 -21.90 -4.07 -4.11
CA SER A 166 -20.45 -4.19 -3.94
C SER A 166 -20.14 -5.46 -3.16
N LEU A 167 -19.07 -6.15 -3.53
CA LEU A 167 -18.58 -7.29 -2.75
C LEU A 167 -18.07 -6.78 -1.39
N TYR A 168 -18.55 -7.36 -0.32
CA TYR A 168 -18.01 -7.12 1.03
C TYR A 168 -16.96 -8.17 1.38
N GLY A 169 -17.28 -9.46 1.20
CA GLY A 169 -16.34 -10.53 1.47
C GLY A 169 -16.77 -11.89 0.92
N VAL A 170 -15.79 -12.75 0.78
CA VAL A 170 -15.94 -14.19 0.50
C VAL A 170 -15.48 -14.93 1.76
N PHE A 171 -16.29 -15.83 2.24
CA PHE A 171 -16.05 -16.56 3.47
C PHE A 171 -15.89 -18.06 3.15
N PRO A 172 -14.72 -18.67 3.40
CA PRO A 172 -14.46 -20.08 3.07
C PRO A 172 -15.48 -21.06 3.66
N ARG A 173 -16.05 -20.72 4.83
CA ARG A 173 -17.09 -21.53 5.49
C ARG A 173 -18.43 -21.55 4.74
N PHE A 174 -18.64 -20.63 3.79
CA PHE A 174 -19.89 -20.49 3.04
C PHE A 174 -19.61 -20.49 1.52
N PRO A 175 -19.19 -21.60 0.94
CA PRO A 175 -18.72 -21.67 -0.45
C PRO A 175 -19.82 -21.33 -1.48
N ASP A 176 -21.08 -21.41 -1.09
CA ASP A 176 -22.24 -21.12 -1.96
C ASP A 176 -22.80 -19.70 -1.79
N LYS A 177 -22.23 -18.90 -0.91
CA LYS A 177 -22.69 -17.54 -0.63
C LYS A 177 -21.52 -16.55 -0.58
N VAL A 178 -21.82 -15.30 -0.93
CA VAL A 178 -20.89 -14.17 -0.74
C VAL A 178 -21.62 -13.05 0.01
N LEU A 179 -20.90 -12.35 0.87
CA LEU A 179 -21.45 -11.20 1.55
C LEU A 179 -21.30 -9.98 0.65
N ILE A 180 -22.39 -9.28 0.41
CA ILE A 180 -22.42 -8.07 -0.41
C ILE A 180 -22.99 -6.91 0.38
N SER A 181 -22.58 -5.71 0.05
CA SER A 181 -23.28 -4.49 0.46
C SER A 181 -24.11 -3.95 -0.70
N LEU A 182 -25.33 -3.48 -0.39
CA LEU A 182 -26.19 -2.82 -1.35
C LEU A 182 -26.32 -1.34 -0.98
N PHE A 183 -25.64 -0.47 -1.73
CA PHE A 183 -25.80 0.96 -1.56
C PHE A 183 -27.14 1.42 -2.14
N ASN A 184 -27.98 2.01 -1.31
CA ASN A 184 -29.26 2.61 -1.68
C ASN A 184 -29.15 4.13 -1.68
N SER A 185 -29.22 4.74 -2.86
CA SER A 185 -29.07 6.20 -3.00
C SER A 185 -30.20 7.01 -2.39
N GLY A 186 -31.37 6.41 -2.18
CA GLY A 186 -32.53 7.08 -1.60
C GLY A 186 -32.44 7.23 -0.08
N SER A 187 -31.98 6.19 0.61
CA SER A 187 -31.70 6.20 2.05
C SER A 187 -30.26 6.59 2.37
N ARG A 188 -29.37 6.58 1.37
CA ARG A 188 -27.91 6.71 1.53
C ARG A 188 -27.32 5.66 2.47
N SER A 189 -27.89 4.45 2.48
CA SER A 189 -27.46 3.33 3.32
C SER A 189 -26.76 2.23 2.51
N ARG A 190 -25.91 1.47 3.19
CA ARG A 190 -25.19 0.28 2.66
C ARG A 190 -25.56 -0.94 3.50
N ASP A 191 -26.76 -1.50 3.23
CA ASP A 191 -27.22 -2.70 3.92
C ASP A 191 -26.43 -3.94 3.50
N LEU A 192 -26.18 -4.87 4.41
CA LEU A 192 -25.49 -6.12 4.14
C LEU A 192 -26.46 -7.26 3.80
N TYR A 193 -26.10 -8.04 2.78
CA TYR A 193 -26.87 -9.19 2.32
C TYR A 193 -25.95 -10.38 2.03
N TRP A 194 -26.40 -11.58 2.37
CA TRP A 194 -25.89 -12.77 1.72
C TRP A 194 -26.47 -12.88 0.31
N LEU A 195 -25.62 -13.12 -0.67
CA LEU A 195 -25.99 -13.44 -2.05
C LEU A 195 -25.64 -14.91 -2.31
N ASP A 196 -26.63 -15.73 -2.53
CA ASP A 196 -26.45 -17.13 -2.93
C ASP A 196 -26.05 -17.19 -4.41
N ILE A 197 -24.87 -17.77 -4.70
CA ILE A 197 -24.29 -17.80 -6.05
C ILE A 197 -25.02 -18.77 -6.99
N ASN A 198 -25.74 -19.74 -6.47
CA ASN A 198 -26.47 -20.75 -7.25
C ASN A 198 -27.90 -20.29 -7.56
N THR A 199 -28.62 -19.79 -6.56
CA THR A 199 -30.03 -19.38 -6.69
C THR A 199 -30.18 -17.90 -7.03
N LYS A 200 -29.14 -17.07 -6.86
CA LYS A 200 -29.12 -15.60 -7.03
C LYS A 200 -30.04 -14.85 -6.07
N ARG A 201 -30.43 -15.52 -5.00
CA ARG A 201 -31.27 -14.91 -3.96
C ARG A 201 -30.42 -14.12 -2.99
N THR A 202 -30.94 -12.97 -2.57
CA THR A 202 -30.34 -12.16 -1.51
C THR A 202 -31.12 -12.34 -0.22
N GLU A 203 -30.42 -12.49 0.88
CA GLU A 203 -30.94 -12.56 2.24
C GLU A 203 -30.38 -11.41 3.05
N LEU A 204 -31.23 -10.59 3.65
CA LEU A 204 -30.80 -9.46 4.47
C LEU A 204 -30.06 -9.96 5.71
N VAL A 205 -28.84 -9.51 5.91
CA VAL A 205 -28.02 -9.79 7.10
C VAL A 205 -28.18 -8.66 8.11
N ALA A 206 -27.98 -7.42 7.68
CA ALA A 206 -28.11 -6.26 8.54
C ALA A 206 -28.48 -5.01 7.72
N ARG A 207 -29.29 -4.14 8.32
CA ARG A 207 -29.49 -2.78 7.83
C ARG A 207 -28.44 -1.86 8.39
N GLU A 208 -27.95 -0.93 7.57
CA GLU A 208 -27.03 0.09 8.04
C GLU A 208 -27.68 0.89 9.18
N PRO A 209 -27.01 0.98 10.33
CA PRO A 209 -27.51 1.76 11.46
C PRO A 209 -27.63 3.24 11.11
N SER A 210 -28.66 3.89 11.64
CA SER A 210 -28.81 5.35 11.53
C SER A 210 -28.39 5.99 12.84
N VAL A 211 -27.25 6.64 12.85
CA VAL A 211 -26.75 7.41 13.99
C VAL A 211 -26.89 8.90 13.67
N PRO A 212 -27.62 9.69 14.47
CA PRO A 212 -27.85 11.10 14.17
C PRO A 212 -26.55 11.90 14.05
N GLY A 213 -26.34 12.53 12.91
CA GLY A 213 -25.15 13.36 12.64
C GLY A 213 -23.89 12.59 12.23
N GLU A 214 -23.91 11.26 12.23
CA GLU A 214 -22.78 10.43 11.90
C GLU A 214 -23.00 9.66 10.57
N ILE A 215 -21.91 9.35 9.88
CA ILE A 215 -21.92 8.56 8.65
C ILE A 215 -21.23 7.23 8.92
N VAL A 216 -21.90 6.11 8.62
CA VAL A 216 -21.30 4.78 8.75
C VAL A 216 -20.21 4.63 7.68
N MET A 217 -18.99 4.35 8.13
CA MET A 217 -17.81 4.12 7.25
C MET A 217 -17.66 2.65 6.92
N ASN A 218 -17.67 1.83 7.98
CA ASN A 218 -17.25 0.44 7.88
C ASN A 218 -18.08 -0.45 8.83
N TRP A 219 -18.26 -1.70 8.42
CA TRP A 219 -18.81 -2.74 9.26
C TRP A 219 -17.66 -3.53 9.93
N LEU A 220 -17.89 -3.98 11.14
CA LEU A 220 -17.05 -4.97 11.81
C LEU A 220 -17.75 -6.33 11.71
N VAL A 221 -17.29 -7.17 10.81
CA VAL A 221 -17.89 -8.48 10.48
C VAL A 221 -16.93 -9.58 10.90
N ASP A 222 -17.45 -10.58 11.60
CA ASP A 222 -16.66 -11.74 12.04
C ASP A 222 -16.45 -12.80 10.93
N TRP A 223 -15.70 -13.86 11.25
CA TRP A 223 -15.41 -14.96 10.31
C TRP A 223 -16.63 -15.80 9.89
N GLU A 224 -17.76 -15.64 10.57
CA GLU A 224 -19.05 -16.24 10.19
C GLU A 224 -19.89 -15.30 9.32
N GLY A 225 -19.35 -14.14 8.96
CA GLY A 225 -20.07 -13.13 8.18
C GLY A 225 -21.18 -12.43 8.98
N VAL A 226 -21.10 -12.48 10.31
CA VAL A 226 -22.05 -11.81 11.20
C VAL A 226 -21.49 -10.43 11.55
N PRO A 227 -22.24 -9.34 11.29
CA PRO A 227 -21.83 -8.01 11.72
C PRO A 227 -21.95 -7.90 13.25
N ARG A 228 -20.82 -7.67 13.91
CA ARG A 228 -20.72 -7.50 15.36
C ARG A 228 -20.72 -6.04 15.79
N GLY A 229 -20.40 -5.14 14.85
CA GLY A 229 -20.34 -3.72 15.10
C GLY A 229 -20.16 -2.91 13.83
N PHE A 230 -19.89 -1.64 13.99
CA PHE A 230 -19.62 -0.71 12.89
C PHE A 230 -18.84 0.50 13.39
N ALA A 231 -18.19 1.18 12.46
CA ALA A 231 -17.52 2.46 12.68
C ALA A 231 -18.26 3.58 11.94
N THR A 232 -18.29 4.75 12.57
CA THR A 232 -18.85 5.97 11.98
C THR A 232 -17.82 7.08 11.99
N PHE A 233 -18.04 8.10 11.18
CA PHE A 233 -17.37 9.39 11.35
C PHE A 233 -18.37 10.53 11.39
N MET A 234 -17.99 11.59 12.08
CA MET A 234 -18.72 12.85 12.13
C MET A 234 -17.73 14.01 11.91
N GLU A 235 -18.09 14.91 11.01
CA GLU A 235 -17.35 16.16 10.83
C GLU A 235 -17.97 17.23 11.72
N GLU A 236 -17.29 17.57 12.81
CA GLU A 236 -17.75 18.59 13.76
C GLU A 236 -17.43 20.03 13.32
N GLY A 237 -17.74 20.40 12.07
CA GLY A 237 -17.55 21.77 11.58
C GLY A 237 -16.07 22.20 11.44
N PRO A 238 -15.80 23.40 10.90
CA PRO A 238 -14.49 23.81 10.42
C PRO A 238 -13.38 23.92 11.48
N ASN A 239 -13.72 23.89 12.76
CA ASN A 239 -12.74 24.07 13.84
C ASN A 239 -12.66 22.91 14.84
N LYS A 240 -13.39 21.81 14.62
CA LYS A 240 -13.51 20.73 15.60
C LYS A 240 -12.90 19.39 15.17
N GLY A 241 -12.57 19.24 13.88
CA GLY A 241 -11.96 18.01 13.36
C GLY A 241 -12.95 16.90 13.04
N ILE A 242 -12.42 15.70 12.79
CA ILE A 242 -13.18 14.49 12.47
C ILE A 242 -13.18 13.58 13.69
N GLU A 243 -14.36 13.22 14.19
CA GLU A 243 -14.54 12.20 15.22
C GLU A 243 -14.87 10.86 14.57
N THR A 244 -14.13 9.81 14.93
CA THR A 244 -14.44 8.42 14.58
C THR A 244 -15.02 7.73 15.81
N THR A 245 -16.17 7.09 15.66
CA THR A 245 -16.84 6.37 16.75
C THR A 245 -17.02 4.90 16.38
N PHE A 246 -16.80 4.03 17.35
CA PHE A 246 -16.97 2.58 17.21
C PHE A 246 -18.14 2.10 18.05
N TYR A 247 -18.99 1.27 17.43
CA TYR A 247 -20.20 0.71 18.02
C TYR A 247 -20.17 -0.81 17.94
N LYS A 248 -20.70 -1.48 18.98
CA LYS A 248 -21.04 -2.90 18.94
C LYS A 248 -22.54 -3.09 18.88
N PHE A 249 -22.99 -4.14 18.22
CA PHE A 249 -24.39 -4.56 18.27
C PHE A 249 -24.73 -5.20 19.61
N THR A 250 -25.97 -5.00 20.05
CA THR A 250 -26.58 -5.59 21.26
C THR A 250 -27.96 -6.12 20.92
N SER A 251 -28.60 -6.86 21.83
CA SER A 251 -30.00 -7.32 21.67
C SER A 251 -30.99 -6.18 21.39
N ASP A 252 -30.71 -4.98 21.91
CA ASP A 252 -31.61 -3.83 21.88
C ASP A 252 -31.20 -2.75 20.86
N GLY A 253 -30.24 -3.07 19.98
CA GLY A 253 -29.70 -2.15 18.98
C GLY A 253 -28.16 -2.10 18.92
N TYR A 254 -27.58 -0.98 19.28
CA TYR A 254 -26.11 -0.83 19.30
C TYR A 254 -25.67 0.04 20.49
N LYS A 255 -24.42 -0.17 20.92
CA LYS A 255 -23.81 0.56 22.03
C LYS A 255 -22.45 1.10 21.60
N LYS A 256 -22.17 2.37 21.89
CA LYS A 256 -20.86 3.00 21.70
C LYS A 256 -19.80 2.26 22.53
N ILE A 257 -18.70 1.90 21.90
CA ILE A 257 -17.51 1.33 22.56
C ILE A 257 -16.60 2.48 22.99
N HIS A 258 -16.10 3.24 22.02
CA HIS A 258 -15.30 4.44 22.24
C HIS A 258 -15.39 5.37 21.04
N SER A 259 -14.88 6.57 21.18
CA SER A 259 -14.64 7.50 20.06
C SER A 259 -13.34 8.23 20.27
N CYS A 260 -12.80 8.72 19.18
CA CYS A 260 -11.57 9.50 19.17
C CYS A 260 -11.62 10.56 18.08
N MET A 261 -11.09 11.72 18.42
CA MET A 261 -10.84 12.79 17.46
C MET A 261 -9.59 12.49 16.66
N HIS A 262 -9.58 12.89 15.41
CA HIS A 262 -8.37 12.90 14.60
C HIS A 262 -7.21 13.60 15.36
N GLN A 263 -6.02 13.05 15.30
CA GLN A 263 -4.82 13.47 16.05
C GLN A 263 -4.86 13.17 17.56
N GLN A 264 -5.90 12.57 18.10
CA GLN A 264 -5.90 12.05 19.46
C GLN A 264 -5.48 10.58 19.49
N ALA A 265 -5.10 10.12 20.69
CA ALA A 265 -4.88 8.69 20.92
C ALA A 265 -6.16 7.92 20.62
N CYS A 266 -6.05 6.87 19.82
CA CYS A 266 -7.19 6.11 19.35
C CYS A 266 -6.81 4.65 19.09
N PHE A 267 -7.76 3.74 19.36
CA PHE A 267 -7.70 2.34 18.98
C PHE A 267 -8.71 2.06 17.88
N TYR A 268 -8.27 1.37 16.83
CA TYR A 268 -9.07 1.01 15.66
C TYR A 268 -9.22 -0.51 15.59
N PRO A 269 -10.37 -1.06 16.02
CA PRO A 269 -10.66 -2.48 15.84
C PRO A 269 -10.78 -2.80 14.34
N SER A 270 -10.10 -3.84 13.87
CA SER A 270 -9.99 -4.12 12.43
C SER A 270 -10.42 -5.53 12.07
N TYR A 271 -9.98 -6.55 12.81
CA TYR A 271 -10.18 -7.96 12.47
C TYR A 271 -10.64 -8.74 13.69
N PHE A 272 -11.60 -9.65 13.49
CA PHE A 272 -11.98 -10.60 14.53
C PHE A 272 -11.00 -11.76 14.58
N ASP A 273 -10.68 -12.21 15.78
CA ASP A 273 -10.08 -13.51 16.01
C ASP A 273 -11.11 -14.61 15.71
N ILE A 274 -10.64 -15.85 15.56
CA ILE A 274 -11.50 -17.01 15.25
C ILE A 274 -12.59 -17.26 16.29
N ASP A 275 -12.42 -16.79 17.51
CA ASP A 275 -13.41 -16.86 18.60
C ASP A 275 -14.64 -15.99 18.35
N ASN A 276 -14.61 -15.12 17.34
CA ASN A 276 -15.65 -14.15 16.98
C ASN A 276 -16.05 -13.17 18.12
N LYS A 277 -15.17 -12.98 19.11
CA LYS A 277 -15.36 -12.07 20.25
C LYS A 277 -14.18 -11.12 20.42
N THR A 278 -12.99 -11.65 20.33
CA THR A 278 -11.76 -10.89 20.37
C THR A 278 -11.55 -10.17 19.06
N VAL A 279 -11.19 -8.90 19.14
CA VAL A 279 -10.86 -8.08 17.98
C VAL A 279 -9.40 -7.69 18.04
N LEU A 280 -8.70 -7.92 16.95
CA LEU A 280 -7.38 -7.38 16.71
C LEU A 280 -7.52 -5.98 16.13
N GLY A 281 -6.75 -5.06 16.66
CA GLY A 281 -6.78 -3.67 16.19
C GLY A 281 -5.47 -2.96 16.44
N VAL A 282 -5.35 -1.78 15.85
CA VAL A 282 -4.14 -0.98 15.91
C VAL A 282 -4.44 0.39 16.50
N GLY A 283 -3.48 0.90 17.25
CA GLY A 283 -3.57 2.23 17.83
C GLY A 283 -3.04 2.28 19.25
N GLN A 284 -3.47 3.31 19.96
CA GLN A 284 -3.17 3.49 21.38
C GLN A 284 -4.36 3.03 22.21
N ALA A 285 -4.13 2.16 23.18
CA ALA A 285 -5.20 1.67 24.06
C ALA A 285 -5.67 2.78 25.00
N VAL A 286 -6.82 3.34 24.71
CA VAL A 286 -7.43 4.43 25.49
C VAL A 286 -8.49 3.87 26.41
N LEU A 287 -8.30 4.00 27.72
CA LEU A 287 -9.26 3.59 28.74
C LEU A 287 -10.45 4.57 28.80
N PRO A 288 -11.61 4.16 29.37
CA PRO A 288 -12.81 5.02 29.48
C PRO A 288 -12.57 6.34 30.22
N ASN A 289 -11.57 6.42 31.07
CA ASN A 289 -11.17 7.65 31.77
C ASN A 289 -10.20 8.55 30.97
N GLY A 290 -9.91 8.20 29.69
CA GLY A 290 -9.01 8.91 28.81
C GLY A 290 -7.52 8.63 29.03
N LYS A 291 -7.16 7.75 29.98
CA LYS A 291 -5.77 7.34 30.18
C LYS A 291 -5.32 6.37 29.09
N ILE A 292 -4.13 6.56 28.54
CA ILE A 292 -3.49 5.62 27.61
C ILE A 292 -2.84 4.49 28.41
N LEU A 293 -3.17 3.27 28.07
CA LEU A 293 -2.57 2.10 28.68
C LEU A 293 -1.13 1.93 28.12
N ASN A 294 -0.18 1.62 29.00
CA ASN A 294 1.24 1.47 28.69
C ASN A 294 1.97 2.69 28.10
N GLU A 295 1.30 3.85 28.02
CA GLU A 295 1.88 5.15 27.62
C GLU A 295 2.72 5.11 26.32
N THR A 296 2.37 4.21 25.36
CA THR A 296 3.01 4.17 24.05
C THR A 296 2.71 5.46 23.28
N ASP A 297 3.72 5.99 22.57
CA ASP A 297 3.52 7.11 21.67
C ASP A 297 3.15 6.66 20.27
N THR A 298 3.80 5.60 19.80
CA THR A 298 3.51 4.93 18.53
C THR A 298 2.31 3.99 18.67
N ASN A 299 1.64 3.74 17.56
CA ASN A 299 0.50 2.83 17.49
C ASN A 299 0.96 1.38 17.64
N ALA A 300 0.38 0.67 18.60
CA ALA A 300 0.62 -0.75 18.87
C ALA A 300 -0.51 -1.63 18.34
N MET A 301 -0.26 -2.92 18.20
CA MET A 301 -1.28 -3.94 17.96
C MET A 301 -1.81 -4.48 19.27
N TRP A 302 -3.14 -4.53 19.40
CA TRP A 302 -3.83 -4.97 20.60
C TRP A 302 -4.88 -6.03 20.29
N SER A 303 -5.10 -6.92 21.24
CA SER A 303 -6.31 -7.72 21.34
C SER A 303 -7.30 -7.05 22.31
N TYR A 304 -8.58 -7.02 21.92
CA TYR A 304 -9.64 -6.32 22.61
C TYR A 304 -10.90 -7.18 22.67
N ASP A 305 -11.47 -7.37 23.85
CA ASP A 305 -12.72 -8.11 24.04
C ASP A 305 -13.92 -7.17 23.77
N MET A 306 -14.65 -7.47 22.71
CA MET A 306 -15.83 -6.67 22.31
C MET A 306 -16.98 -6.76 23.31
N ASP A 307 -17.06 -7.82 24.11
CA ASP A 307 -18.17 -8.01 25.06
C ASP A 307 -17.94 -7.26 26.36
N SER A 308 -16.78 -7.41 26.98
CA SER A 308 -16.41 -6.69 28.20
C SER A 308 -16.03 -5.23 27.93
N GLY A 309 -15.48 -4.93 26.77
CA GLY A 309 -14.92 -3.63 26.44
C GLY A 309 -13.53 -3.39 27.03
N GLU A 310 -12.75 -4.45 27.24
CA GLU A 310 -11.42 -4.41 27.87
C GLU A 310 -10.35 -4.81 26.88
N TYR A 311 -9.18 -4.14 26.99
CA TYR A 311 -7.97 -4.59 26.31
C TYR A 311 -7.43 -5.83 27.01
N ILE A 312 -7.16 -6.89 26.24
CA ILE A 312 -6.66 -8.16 26.76
C ILE A 312 -5.13 -8.11 26.82
N GLU A 313 -4.49 -7.81 25.68
CA GLU A 313 -3.04 -7.89 25.53
C GLU A 313 -2.52 -6.92 24.48
N MET A 314 -1.33 -6.37 24.69
CA MET A 314 -0.55 -5.71 23.65
C MET A 314 0.26 -6.77 22.93
N ILE A 315 -0.11 -7.06 21.67
CA ILE A 315 0.48 -8.14 20.87
C ILE A 315 1.86 -7.73 20.37
N TYR A 316 1.97 -6.49 19.88
CA TYR A 316 3.23 -5.97 19.36
C TYR A 316 3.27 -4.44 19.40
N HIS A 317 4.46 -3.90 19.61
CA HIS A 317 4.74 -2.47 19.62
C HIS A 317 6.15 -2.20 19.10
N ASP A 318 6.29 -1.24 18.21
CA ASP A 318 7.57 -0.69 17.80
C ASP A 318 7.72 0.70 18.46
N PRO A 319 8.84 0.98 19.17
CA PRO A 319 9.02 2.26 19.86
C PRO A 319 9.30 3.44 18.93
N ASP A 320 9.78 3.20 17.72
CA ASP A 320 10.18 4.22 16.75
C ASP A 320 9.14 4.44 15.63
N TYR A 321 8.28 3.43 15.34
CA TYR A 321 7.35 3.48 14.21
C TYR A 321 5.92 3.09 14.58
N ASP A 322 4.95 3.78 14.00
CA ASP A 322 3.55 3.38 14.06
C ASP A 322 3.32 2.10 13.23
N LEU A 323 2.60 1.13 13.77
CA LEU A 323 2.23 -0.07 13.02
C LEU A 323 1.25 0.22 11.88
N SER A 324 0.49 1.29 11.97
CA SER A 324 -0.38 1.78 10.88
C SER A 324 -0.29 3.29 10.79
N SER A 325 -0.41 3.82 9.57
CA SER A 325 -0.45 5.27 9.39
C SER A 325 -1.88 5.79 9.56
N PRO A 326 -2.12 6.78 10.43
CA PRO A 326 -3.45 7.36 10.63
C PRO A 326 -3.93 8.23 9.46
N MET A 327 -3.19 8.28 8.35
CA MET A 327 -3.59 9.06 7.18
C MET A 327 -4.78 8.42 6.46
N HIS A 328 -5.80 9.24 6.24
CA HIS A 328 -7.01 8.90 5.47
C HIS A 328 -7.93 7.85 6.08
N GLY A 329 -7.82 7.55 7.39
CA GLY A 329 -8.69 6.59 8.05
C GLY A 329 -8.39 5.13 7.70
N ASP A 330 -7.26 4.85 7.08
CA ASP A 330 -6.79 3.49 6.88
C ASP A 330 -5.88 3.08 8.04
N TYR A 331 -6.49 2.41 9.01
CA TYR A 331 -5.83 1.84 10.18
C TYR A 331 -5.64 0.33 10.03
N SER A 332 -5.76 -0.19 8.82
CA SER A 332 -5.54 -1.60 8.54
C SER A 332 -4.03 -1.91 8.56
N LEU A 333 -3.68 -3.03 9.18
CA LEU A 333 -2.41 -3.68 8.98
C LEU A 333 -2.52 -4.65 7.81
N ASP A 334 -1.43 -4.85 7.11
CA ASP A 334 -1.31 -5.96 6.17
C ASP A 334 -1.05 -7.25 6.96
N MET A 335 -2.15 -7.89 7.40
CA MET A 335 -2.14 -9.11 8.20
C MET A 335 -2.30 -10.34 7.33
N TRP A 336 -1.57 -11.39 7.65
CA TRP A 336 -1.58 -12.66 6.93
C TRP A 336 -2.24 -13.73 7.80
N PHE A 337 -3.33 -14.30 7.29
CA PHE A 337 -4.09 -15.34 7.98
C PHE A 337 -4.00 -16.66 7.24
N SER A 338 -4.22 -17.76 7.95
CA SER A 338 -4.45 -19.06 7.34
C SER A 338 -5.62 -19.00 6.35
N PRO A 339 -5.68 -19.88 5.33
CA PRO A 339 -6.76 -19.85 4.33
C PRO A 339 -8.16 -19.95 4.92
N ASP A 340 -8.32 -20.59 6.07
CA ASP A 340 -9.61 -20.68 6.79
C ASP A 340 -9.81 -19.56 7.83
N GLY A 341 -8.82 -18.66 7.98
CA GLY A 341 -8.84 -17.57 8.94
C GLY A 341 -8.61 -17.97 10.41
N SER A 342 -8.24 -19.23 10.67
CA SER A 342 -8.09 -19.75 12.05
C SER A 342 -6.81 -19.31 12.75
N GLU A 343 -5.79 -18.94 11.99
CA GLU A 343 -4.48 -18.58 12.52
C GLU A 343 -3.97 -17.28 11.88
N LEU A 344 -3.41 -16.40 12.70
CA LEU A 344 -2.68 -15.23 12.25
C LEU A 344 -1.22 -15.62 12.03
N TYR A 345 -0.76 -15.61 10.77
CA TYR A 345 0.62 -15.95 10.42
C TYR A 345 1.59 -14.81 10.70
N GLY A 346 1.13 -13.57 10.65
CA GLY A 346 1.95 -12.40 10.90
C GLY A 346 1.35 -11.13 10.28
N PHE A 347 2.16 -10.09 10.25
CA PHE A 347 1.79 -8.81 9.63
C PHE A 347 3.03 -8.03 9.18
N SER A 348 2.82 -7.00 8.34
CA SER A 348 3.85 -6.03 7.98
C SER A 348 3.44 -4.60 8.34
N TYR A 349 4.44 -3.76 8.57
CA TYR A 349 4.28 -2.32 8.80
C TYR A 349 5.46 -1.54 8.20
N GLN A 350 5.33 -0.22 8.13
CA GLN A 350 6.32 0.66 7.52
C GLN A 350 7.26 1.26 8.57
N GLY A 351 8.45 0.68 8.68
CA GLY A 351 9.59 1.28 9.36
C GLY A 351 10.38 2.23 8.45
N ALA A 352 11.69 2.23 8.55
CA ALA A 352 12.58 2.85 7.55
C ALA A 352 12.50 2.10 6.20
N LYS A 353 12.29 0.81 6.26
CA LYS A 353 11.86 -0.11 5.17
C LYS A 353 10.70 -0.93 5.72
N THR A 354 10.11 -1.78 4.89
CA THR A 354 9.02 -2.66 5.35
C THR A 354 9.52 -3.66 6.40
N GLU A 355 8.93 -3.61 7.58
CA GLU A 355 9.19 -4.53 8.69
C GLU A 355 8.11 -5.61 8.74
N LYS A 356 8.49 -6.83 9.17
CA LYS A 356 7.60 -7.99 9.19
C LYS A 356 7.71 -8.76 10.49
N ILE A 357 6.57 -9.06 11.06
CA ILE A 357 6.44 -9.84 12.28
C ILE A 357 5.74 -11.16 11.96
N TYR A 358 6.31 -12.26 12.38
CA TYR A 358 5.81 -13.60 12.09
C TYR A 358 5.43 -14.32 13.39
N PHE A 359 4.25 -14.91 13.39
CA PHE A 359 3.75 -15.78 14.46
C PHE A 359 3.82 -17.26 14.09
N ASP A 360 3.72 -17.59 12.78
CA ASP A 360 3.88 -18.94 12.28
C ASP A 360 5.32 -19.21 11.80
N GLU A 361 5.94 -20.31 12.27
CA GLU A 361 7.32 -20.66 11.94
C GLU A 361 7.51 -21.08 10.48
N TYR A 362 6.53 -21.76 9.89
CA TYR A 362 6.64 -22.22 8.51
C TYR A 362 6.55 -21.03 7.55
N PHE A 363 5.55 -20.17 7.76
CA PHE A 363 5.38 -18.95 6.98
C PHE A 363 6.60 -18.03 7.10
N ALA A 364 7.15 -17.89 8.32
CA ALA A 364 8.40 -17.16 8.55
C ALA A 364 9.58 -17.76 7.78
N THR A 365 9.71 -19.10 7.77
CA THR A 365 10.81 -19.78 7.07
C THR A 365 10.73 -19.58 5.57
N VAL A 366 9.53 -19.65 4.99
CA VAL A 366 9.30 -19.38 3.57
C VAL A 366 9.71 -17.95 3.24
N ASN A 367 9.18 -16.96 3.96
CA ASN A 367 9.47 -15.54 3.72
C ASN A 367 10.98 -15.22 3.82
N LYS A 368 11.64 -15.65 4.90
CA LYS A 368 13.09 -15.45 5.10
C LYS A 368 13.93 -16.10 4.01
N SER A 369 13.48 -17.25 3.50
CA SER A 369 14.17 -17.92 2.39
C SER A 369 14.05 -17.14 1.08
N LEU A 370 12.87 -16.55 0.83
CA LEU A 370 12.64 -15.68 -0.33
C LEU A 370 13.44 -14.37 -0.21
N GLU A 371 13.45 -13.74 0.96
CA GLU A 371 14.26 -12.54 1.22
C GLU A 371 15.76 -12.79 0.98
N ALA A 372 16.26 -13.93 1.43
CA ALA A 372 17.65 -14.32 1.19
C ALA A 372 17.97 -14.57 -0.28
N ALA A 373 16.98 -14.95 -1.10
CA ALA A 373 17.14 -15.14 -2.53
C ALA A 373 17.18 -13.82 -3.33
N PHE A 374 16.68 -12.72 -2.75
CA PHE A 374 16.62 -11.40 -3.38
C PHE A 374 17.28 -10.31 -2.50
N PRO A 375 18.59 -10.41 -2.23
CA PRO A 375 19.27 -9.49 -1.33
C PRO A 375 19.17 -8.02 -1.83
N GLY A 376 18.91 -7.10 -0.91
CA GLY A 376 18.76 -5.67 -1.19
C GLY A 376 17.39 -5.26 -1.77
N ASN A 377 16.47 -6.21 -1.91
CA ASN A 377 15.10 -5.94 -2.33
C ASN A 377 14.11 -6.18 -1.18
N GLU A 378 12.98 -5.51 -1.22
CA GLU A 378 11.82 -5.89 -0.43
C GLU A 378 11.07 -7.03 -1.12
N VAL A 379 10.79 -8.08 -0.35
CA VAL A 379 10.04 -9.25 -0.79
C VAL A 379 8.74 -9.30 -0.01
N SER A 380 7.60 -9.32 -0.65
CA SER A 380 6.29 -9.35 0.01
C SER A 380 5.45 -10.52 -0.51
N VAL A 381 5.24 -11.53 0.32
CA VAL A 381 4.29 -12.59 0.03
C VAL A 381 2.87 -12.04 0.22
N PHE A 382 2.02 -12.16 -0.80
CA PHE A 382 0.69 -11.57 -0.79
C PHE A 382 -0.45 -12.54 -1.13
N ASP A 383 -0.12 -13.76 -1.57
CA ASP A 383 -1.12 -14.80 -1.83
C ASP A 383 -0.48 -16.20 -1.80
N TRP A 384 -1.26 -17.24 -1.45
CA TRP A 384 -0.77 -18.61 -1.33
C TRP A 384 -1.89 -19.64 -1.53
N SER A 385 -1.50 -20.88 -1.86
CA SER A 385 -2.42 -22.01 -1.96
C SER A 385 -2.85 -22.51 -0.57
N ASP A 386 -4.03 -23.16 -0.50
CA ASP A 386 -4.58 -23.68 0.77
C ASP A 386 -3.64 -24.66 1.46
N ASP A 387 -2.84 -25.40 0.71
CA ASP A 387 -1.85 -26.36 1.22
C ASP A 387 -0.46 -25.74 1.52
N LEU A 388 -0.32 -24.43 1.34
CA LEU A 388 0.92 -23.67 1.54
C LEU A 388 2.13 -24.24 0.76
N THR A 389 1.89 -24.80 -0.42
CA THR A 389 2.96 -25.30 -1.30
C THR A 389 3.33 -24.31 -2.41
N ARG A 390 2.46 -23.33 -2.68
CA ARG A 390 2.66 -22.27 -3.68
C ARG A 390 2.38 -20.91 -3.09
N PHE A 391 3.27 -19.96 -3.40
CA PHE A 391 3.19 -18.58 -2.92
C PHE A 391 3.40 -17.61 -4.08
N LEU A 392 2.56 -16.57 -4.15
CA LEU A 392 2.85 -15.38 -4.95
C LEU A 392 3.54 -14.34 -4.08
N PHE A 393 4.59 -13.76 -4.60
CA PHE A 393 5.30 -12.70 -3.91
C PHE A 393 5.77 -11.62 -4.87
N GLY A 394 5.76 -10.40 -4.37
CA GLY A 394 6.34 -9.23 -5.01
C GLY A 394 7.80 -9.05 -4.61
N VAL A 395 8.61 -8.57 -5.53
CA VAL A 395 9.97 -8.12 -5.29
C VAL A 395 10.09 -6.71 -5.83
N GLN A 396 10.49 -5.77 -5.00
CA GLN A 396 10.66 -4.36 -5.36
C GLN A 396 11.88 -3.77 -4.68
N SER A 397 12.35 -2.62 -5.18
CA SER A 397 13.45 -1.86 -4.57
C SER A 397 13.39 -0.40 -4.96
N ASP A 398 14.35 0.39 -4.50
CA ASP A 398 14.60 1.76 -4.96
C ASP A 398 14.92 1.86 -6.47
N LYS A 399 15.25 0.73 -7.11
CA LYS A 399 15.64 0.62 -8.53
C LYS A 399 14.66 -0.18 -9.39
N ASP A 400 13.70 -0.85 -8.78
CA ASP A 400 12.70 -1.67 -9.47
C ASP A 400 11.30 -1.36 -8.89
N PRO A 401 10.37 -0.82 -9.69
CA PRO A 401 9.00 -0.58 -9.24
C PRO A 401 8.24 -1.85 -8.89
N GLY A 402 8.75 -3.02 -9.26
CA GLY A 402 8.25 -4.31 -8.83
C GLY A 402 8.21 -5.36 -9.91
N SER A 403 8.33 -6.57 -9.45
CA SER A 403 8.17 -7.81 -10.22
C SER A 403 7.40 -8.84 -9.37
N VAL A 404 6.60 -9.68 -9.99
CA VAL A 404 5.84 -10.72 -9.33
C VAL A 404 6.41 -12.09 -9.67
N TYR A 405 6.53 -12.92 -8.65
CA TYR A 405 7.07 -14.27 -8.74
C TYR A 405 6.11 -15.28 -8.14
N LEU A 406 6.20 -16.49 -8.66
CA LEU A 406 5.63 -17.71 -8.08
C LEU A 406 6.75 -18.50 -7.41
N PHE A 407 6.57 -18.87 -6.17
CA PHE A 407 7.36 -19.89 -5.48
C PHE A 407 6.53 -21.17 -5.40
N ASP A 408 7.01 -22.26 -6.00
CA ASP A 408 6.39 -23.59 -5.99
C ASP A 408 7.34 -24.60 -5.35
N ILE A 409 7.05 -24.95 -4.10
CA ILE A 409 7.86 -25.88 -3.30
C ILE A 409 7.87 -27.28 -3.92
N SER A 410 6.79 -27.65 -4.62
CA SER A 410 6.69 -28.96 -5.27
C SER A 410 7.63 -29.12 -6.47
N ASN A 411 8.08 -27.99 -7.05
CA ASN A 411 9.00 -27.97 -8.18
C ASN A 411 10.46 -27.87 -7.72
N GLY A 412 11.07 -29.01 -7.40
CA GLY A 412 12.44 -29.07 -6.90
C GLY A 412 13.53 -28.63 -7.88
N LYS A 413 13.23 -28.34 -9.17
CA LYS A 413 14.22 -27.91 -10.18
C LYS A 413 14.28 -26.40 -10.32
N THR A 414 13.14 -25.73 -10.36
CA THR A 414 13.00 -24.28 -10.52
C THR A 414 11.86 -23.80 -9.62
N PRO A 415 12.11 -23.74 -8.29
CA PRO A 415 11.04 -23.41 -7.36
C PRO A 415 10.56 -21.95 -7.48
N VAL A 416 11.38 -21.07 -8.06
CA VAL A 416 11.02 -19.64 -8.26
C VAL A 416 10.92 -19.33 -9.75
N SER A 417 9.80 -18.76 -10.15
CA SER A 417 9.52 -18.33 -11.53
C SER A 417 8.96 -16.92 -11.55
N ARG A 418 9.53 -16.04 -12.39
CA ARG A 418 9.00 -14.69 -12.57
C ARG A 418 7.73 -14.73 -13.43
N ILE A 419 6.64 -14.19 -12.91
CA ILE A 419 5.33 -14.12 -13.56
C ILE A 419 5.16 -12.80 -14.32
N ALA A 420 5.56 -11.69 -13.70
CA ALA A 420 5.43 -10.36 -14.30
C ALA A 420 6.57 -9.44 -13.84
N SER A 421 6.89 -8.44 -14.65
CA SER A 421 7.72 -7.30 -14.27
C SER A 421 7.02 -6.03 -14.74
N TYR A 422 7.00 -5.00 -13.88
CA TYR A 422 6.28 -3.76 -14.17
C TYR A 422 7.09 -2.81 -15.06
N ALA A 423 8.41 -2.88 -14.99
CA ALA A 423 9.30 -2.06 -15.82
C ALA A 423 10.56 -2.85 -16.24
N PRO A 424 10.43 -3.91 -17.05
CA PRO A 424 11.57 -4.77 -17.39
C PRO A 424 12.69 -4.02 -18.12
N TRP A 425 12.39 -2.94 -18.83
CA TRP A 425 13.36 -2.09 -19.52
C TRP A 425 14.31 -1.32 -18.58
N LEU A 426 13.91 -1.10 -17.31
CA LEU A 426 14.77 -0.38 -16.36
C LEU A 426 16.08 -1.14 -16.05
N SER A 427 16.10 -2.45 -16.26
CA SER A 427 17.31 -3.26 -16.10
C SER A 427 18.44 -2.90 -17.09
N GLU A 428 18.13 -2.16 -18.16
CA GLU A 428 19.10 -1.68 -19.15
C GLU A 428 19.78 -0.37 -18.71
N TYR A 429 19.32 0.25 -17.61
CA TYR A 429 19.81 1.53 -17.12
C TYR A 429 20.47 1.40 -15.74
N GLN A 430 21.34 2.36 -15.43
CA GLN A 430 21.89 2.52 -14.09
C GLN A 430 21.01 3.47 -13.28
N LEU A 431 20.30 2.92 -12.28
CA LEU A 431 19.46 3.69 -11.38
C LEU A 431 20.21 4.06 -10.10
N ALA A 432 19.73 5.11 -9.45
CA ALA A 432 20.26 5.64 -8.22
C ALA A 432 19.83 4.81 -7.00
N SER A 433 20.73 4.65 -6.02
CA SER A 433 20.40 4.01 -4.75
C SER A 433 19.84 5.02 -3.76
N THR A 434 18.85 4.58 -3.00
CA THR A 434 18.20 5.35 -1.94
C THR A 434 18.45 4.70 -0.59
N GLU A 435 18.99 5.46 0.36
CA GLU A 435 19.26 4.97 1.72
C GLU A 435 18.50 5.80 2.76
N PRO A 436 17.90 5.17 3.78
CA PRO A 436 17.29 5.89 4.88
C PRO A 436 18.36 6.56 5.75
N PHE A 437 18.02 7.72 6.30
CA PHE A 437 18.86 8.42 7.25
C PHE A 437 18.05 9.10 8.34
N THR A 438 18.72 9.50 9.41
CA THR A 438 18.16 10.34 10.46
C THR A 438 19.01 11.58 10.65
N TYR A 439 18.37 12.68 11.02
CA TYR A 439 19.04 13.94 11.32
C TYR A 439 18.40 14.63 12.52
N MET A 440 19.13 15.58 13.10
CA MET A 440 18.62 16.40 14.19
C MET A 440 18.24 17.76 13.65
N SER A 441 17.02 18.20 13.90
CA SER A 441 16.65 19.59 13.68
C SER A 441 17.44 20.52 14.60
N ARG A 442 17.53 21.79 14.25
CA ARG A 442 18.24 22.82 15.04
C ARG A 442 17.71 23.00 16.46
N ASP A 443 16.48 22.63 16.73
CA ASP A 443 15.83 22.65 18.04
C ASP A 443 15.77 21.27 18.72
N GLY A 444 16.51 20.27 18.17
CA GLY A 444 16.77 18.98 18.82
C GLY A 444 15.72 17.90 18.60
N VAL A 445 14.86 18.02 17.58
CA VAL A 445 13.95 16.95 17.19
C VAL A 445 14.69 15.98 16.27
N LYS A 446 14.64 14.67 16.57
CA LYS A 446 15.14 13.59 15.69
C LYS A 446 14.13 13.39 14.56
N LEU A 447 14.57 13.55 13.32
CA LEU A 447 13.75 13.44 12.14
C LEU A 447 14.36 12.41 11.17
N HIS A 448 13.55 11.98 10.20
CA HIS A 448 13.86 10.89 9.28
C HIS A 448 13.88 11.37 7.83
N GLY A 449 14.41 10.56 6.94
CA GLY A 449 14.39 10.84 5.51
C GLY A 449 15.11 9.79 4.68
N TYR A 450 15.16 10.05 3.38
CA TYR A 450 15.82 9.20 2.40
C TYR A 450 16.76 10.04 1.55
N LEU A 451 18.02 9.57 1.44
CA LEU A 451 19.06 10.15 0.62
C LEU A 451 19.26 9.31 -0.64
N THR A 452 19.15 9.94 -1.79
CA THR A 452 19.43 9.30 -3.08
C THR A 452 20.62 9.99 -3.73
N LEU A 453 21.67 9.23 -4.03
CA LEU A 453 22.85 9.72 -4.72
C LEU A 453 22.88 9.25 -6.17
N PRO A 454 23.36 10.09 -7.13
CA PRO A 454 23.49 9.72 -8.53
C PRO A 454 24.28 8.44 -8.73
N PRO A 455 23.98 7.60 -9.72
CA PRO A 455 24.80 6.44 -10.05
C PRO A 455 26.26 6.80 -10.41
N THR A 456 26.48 8.03 -10.83
CA THR A 456 27.79 8.58 -11.20
C THR A 456 28.55 9.22 -10.05
N TYR A 457 27.93 9.28 -8.83
CA TYR A 457 28.54 9.90 -7.65
C TYR A 457 29.86 9.21 -7.28
N LYS A 458 30.86 10.00 -6.94
CA LYS A 458 32.12 9.51 -6.40
C LYS A 458 32.32 10.04 -4.99
N GLU A 459 32.75 9.17 -4.10
CA GLU A 459 32.99 9.51 -2.70
C GLU A 459 33.90 10.75 -2.56
N GLY A 460 33.48 11.71 -1.76
CA GLY A 460 34.17 12.98 -1.52
C GLY A 460 33.88 14.09 -2.54
N GLU A 461 33.11 13.84 -3.58
CA GLU A 461 32.64 14.89 -4.50
C GLU A 461 31.45 15.65 -3.90
N LYS A 462 31.42 16.97 -4.06
CA LYS A 462 30.25 17.79 -3.78
C LYS A 462 29.46 17.97 -5.06
N ILE A 463 28.19 17.59 -5.02
CA ILE A 463 27.29 17.57 -6.17
C ILE A 463 26.10 18.52 -5.97
N PRO A 464 25.42 18.94 -7.06
CA PRO A 464 24.16 19.69 -6.93
C PRO A 464 23.09 18.84 -6.25
N PHE A 465 22.20 19.49 -5.47
CA PHE A 465 21.19 18.82 -4.68
C PHE A 465 19.78 19.35 -4.91
N ILE A 466 18.81 18.46 -4.76
CA ILE A 466 17.39 18.80 -4.68
C ILE A 466 16.84 18.36 -3.33
N ILE A 467 16.27 19.27 -2.57
CA ILE A 467 15.41 18.90 -1.45
C ILE A 467 13.98 18.73 -1.98
N HIS A 468 13.37 17.60 -1.63
CA HIS A 468 12.11 17.14 -2.20
C HIS A 468 11.10 16.83 -1.09
N PRO A 469 10.46 17.86 -0.50
CA PRO A 469 9.48 17.67 0.56
C PRO A 469 8.19 17.06 0.00
N HIS A 470 7.67 16.05 0.71
CA HIS A 470 6.39 15.43 0.41
C HIS A 470 5.19 16.37 0.63
N GLY A 471 4.05 16.02 0.06
CA GLY A 471 2.76 16.66 0.32
C GLY A 471 2.16 16.28 1.68
N GLY A 472 0.95 16.70 1.94
CA GLY A 472 0.23 16.40 3.18
C GLY A 472 -0.24 17.68 3.88
N PRO A 473 0.35 18.14 5.01
CA PRO A 473 1.66 17.79 5.59
C PRO A 473 1.73 16.47 6.38
N ASN A 474 0.60 15.98 6.91
CA ASN A 474 0.56 14.72 7.65
C ASN A 474 0.62 13.53 6.68
N ALA A 475 1.79 13.28 6.14
CA ALA A 475 2.18 12.19 5.27
C ALA A 475 3.61 11.76 5.62
N ARG A 476 4.20 10.84 4.89
CA ARG A 476 5.63 10.53 4.95
C ARG A 476 6.12 10.03 3.60
N ASP A 477 7.42 10.04 3.43
CA ASP A 477 8.09 9.32 2.35
C ASP A 477 8.33 7.84 2.73
N TYR A 478 8.53 7.01 1.72
CA TYR A 478 8.78 5.57 1.86
C TYR A 478 9.98 5.16 1.02
N TRP A 479 10.72 4.18 1.52
CA TRP A 479 11.75 3.55 0.71
C TRP A 479 11.13 2.79 -0.46
N GLY A 480 11.74 2.91 -1.64
CA GLY A 480 11.28 2.23 -2.84
C GLY A 480 11.53 3.05 -4.10
N TYR A 481 11.04 2.53 -5.23
CA TYR A 481 11.16 3.21 -6.52
C TYR A 481 10.28 4.46 -6.58
N ASN A 482 10.92 5.60 -6.76
CA ASN A 482 10.26 6.87 -6.99
C ASN A 482 10.73 7.44 -8.33
N PRO A 483 9.85 7.56 -9.35
CA PRO A 483 10.24 8.00 -10.69
C PRO A 483 10.76 9.44 -10.72
N GLU A 484 10.25 10.33 -9.87
CA GLU A 484 10.69 11.72 -9.79
C GLU A 484 12.08 11.82 -9.16
N VAL A 485 12.31 11.08 -8.08
CA VAL A 485 13.64 10.99 -7.44
C VAL A 485 14.66 10.40 -8.42
N GLN A 486 14.30 9.32 -9.12
CA GLN A 486 15.15 8.73 -10.15
C GLN A 486 15.39 9.69 -11.32
N PHE A 487 14.40 10.50 -11.70
CA PHE A 487 14.57 11.51 -12.73
C PHE A 487 15.67 12.52 -12.38
N TYR A 488 15.65 13.02 -11.14
CA TYR A 488 16.69 13.96 -10.69
C TYR A 488 18.04 13.28 -10.51
N ALA A 489 18.05 12.15 -9.82
CA ALA A 489 19.30 11.47 -9.46
C ALA A 489 20.06 10.95 -10.69
N THR A 490 19.36 10.41 -11.69
CA THR A 490 19.99 9.97 -12.95
C THR A 490 20.45 11.13 -13.84
N ARG A 491 20.23 12.38 -13.44
CA ARG A 491 20.75 13.59 -14.09
C ARG A 491 21.85 14.29 -13.28
N GLY A 492 22.38 13.58 -12.27
CA GLY A 492 23.53 14.02 -11.50
C GLY A 492 23.21 14.83 -10.25
N TYR A 493 21.93 14.89 -9.84
CA TYR A 493 21.53 15.55 -8.58
C TYR A 493 21.49 14.55 -7.43
N GLY A 494 22.02 14.91 -6.26
CA GLY A 494 21.63 14.26 -5.01
C GLY A 494 20.20 14.70 -4.66
N VAL A 495 19.41 13.80 -4.11
CA VAL A 495 18.01 14.09 -3.70
C VAL A 495 17.82 13.75 -2.24
N ILE A 496 17.24 14.68 -1.48
CA ILE A 496 16.84 14.46 -0.10
C ILE A 496 15.31 14.51 -0.04
N GLN A 497 14.70 13.41 0.34
CA GLN A 497 13.33 13.33 0.81
C GLN A 497 13.36 13.36 2.34
N MET A 498 12.63 14.25 2.97
CA MET A 498 12.67 14.40 4.42
C MET A 498 11.27 14.33 5.02
N ASP A 499 11.15 13.53 6.06
CA ASP A 499 9.97 13.46 6.91
C ASP A 499 10.15 14.54 8.00
N TYR A 500 9.67 15.76 7.70
CA TYR A 500 9.72 16.90 8.62
C TYR A 500 8.70 16.72 9.74
N ARG A 501 8.84 17.46 10.86
CA ARG A 501 7.85 17.38 11.97
C ARG A 501 6.42 17.49 11.45
N GLY A 502 5.54 16.65 11.98
CA GLY A 502 4.18 16.49 11.51
C GLY A 502 3.99 15.36 10.50
N SER A 503 5.07 14.73 10.06
CA SER A 503 4.98 13.50 9.27
C SER A 503 4.36 12.38 10.09
N THR A 504 3.68 11.46 9.41
CA THR A 504 2.99 10.33 10.03
C THR A 504 3.90 9.10 10.14
N GLY A 505 3.56 8.15 11.01
CA GLY A 505 4.28 6.90 11.15
C GLY A 505 5.41 6.90 12.18
N TYR A 506 5.62 8.00 12.91
CA TYR A 506 6.67 8.19 13.91
C TYR A 506 6.12 8.51 15.30
N GLY A 507 4.86 8.16 15.51
CA GLY A 507 4.16 8.44 16.75
C GLY A 507 3.40 9.77 16.76
N ARG A 508 2.47 9.83 17.69
CA ARG A 508 1.56 10.97 17.83
C ARG A 508 2.28 12.26 18.24
N LYS A 509 3.29 12.18 19.11
CA LYS A 509 4.02 13.38 19.56
C LYS A 509 4.69 14.07 18.40
N GLU A 510 5.39 13.32 17.52
CA GLU A 510 6.04 13.90 16.36
C GLU A 510 5.04 14.53 15.40
N MET A 511 3.92 13.85 15.13
CA MET A 511 2.84 14.40 14.31
C MET A 511 2.29 15.73 14.88
N MET A 512 2.13 15.83 16.21
CA MET A 512 1.59 17.01 16.87
C MET A 512 2.56 18.21 16.89
N LEU A 513 3.87 17.99 16.69
CA LEU A 513 4.86 19.08 16.61
C LEU A 513 4.62 20.04 15.43
N ALA A 514 3.81 19.63 14.45
CA ALA A 514 3.43 20.48 13.32
C ALA A 514 2.36 21.52 13.65
N ASN A 515 1.66 21.39 14.77
CA ASN A 515 0.54 22.25 15.09
C ASN A 515 0.99 23.71 15.24
N HIS A 516 0.42 24.59 14.40
CA HIS A 516 0.77 26.00 14.28
C HIS A 516 2.21 26.29 13.82
N GLU A 517 2.91 25.30 13.23
CA GLU A 517 4.31 25.41 12.79
C GLU A 517 4.48 25.46 11.26
N MET A 518 3.39 25.55 10.50
CA MET A 518 3.45 25.76 9.05
C MET A 518 4.24 27.04 8.71
N GLY A 519 5.21 26.92 7.79
CA GLY A 519 6.08 28.04 7.41
C GLY A 519 7.07 28.48 8.48
N LYS A 520 7.12 27.83 9.64
CA LYS A 520 8.06 28.06 10.74
C LYS A 520 9.00 26.87 10.89
N SER A 521 8.97 26.17 12.06
CA SER A 521 9.85 25.04 12.34
C SER A 521 9.70 23.92 11.31
N MET A 522 8.48 23.65 10.81
CA MET A 522 8.28 22.72 9.69
C MET A 522 9.07 23.11 8.43
N GLN A 523 9.28 24.40 8.17
CA GLN A 523 10.10 24.86 7.05
C GLN A 523 11.58 24.72 7.35
N GLU A 524 11.99 25.03 8.58
CA GLU A 524 13.37 24.92 9.03
C GLU A 524 13.88 23.46 9.01
N ASP A 525 13.04 22.49 9.35
CA ASP A 525 13.39 21.06 9.31
C ASP A 525 13.91 20.63 7.92
N LYS A 526 13.34 21.20 6.85
CA LYS A 526 13.77 20.92 5.47
C LYS A 526 15.17 21.45 5.17
N TYR A 527 15.49 22.61 5.75
CA TYR A 527 16.82 23.18 5.64
C TYR A 527 17.84 22.43 6.49
N ASP A 528 17.43 21.95 7.67
CA ASP A 528 18.26 21.15 8.56
C ASP A 528 18.66 19.82 7.93
N ALA A 529 17.76 19.18 7.15
CA ALA A 529 18.11 18.01 6.34
C ALA A 529 19.18 18.32 5.27
N LEU A 530 19.07 19.47 4.60
CA LEU A 530 20.08 19.93 3.64
C LEU A 530 21.43 20.20 4.34
N PHE A 531 21.41 20.87 5.49
CA PHE A 531 22.63 21.16 6.24
C PHE A 531 23.29 19.89 6.75
N TRP A 532 22.52 18.92 7.23
CA TRP A 532 23.02 17.59 7.56
C TRP A 532 23.76 16.94 6.36
N ALA A 533 23.18 16.94 5.17
CA ALA A 533 23.82 16.37 4.00
C ALA A 533 25.09 17.15 3.56
N ASN A 534 25.10 18.47 3.78
CA ASN A 534 26.30 19.29 3.56
C ASN A 534 27.42 18.94 4.56
N GLU A 535 27.09 18.69 5.83
CA GLU A 535 28.04 18.23 6.86
C GLU A 535 28.62 16.86 6.53
N GLN A 536 27.82 15.97 5.90
CA GLN A 536 28.31 14.68 5.38
C GLN A 536 29.23 14.85 4.15
N GLY A 537 29.35 16.06 3.59
CA GLY A 537 30.24 16.37 2.48
C GLY A 537 29.65 16.16 1.08
N TYR A 538 28.36 15.88 0.96
CA TYR A 538 27.71 15.58 -0.32
C TYR A 538 27.38 16.82 -1.16
N VAL A 539 27.05 17.95 -0.52
CA VAL A 539 26.34 19.06 -1.16
C VAL A 539 27.26 20.14 -1.70
N ASP A 540 27.09 20.51 -2.95
CA ASP A 540 27.52 21.81 -3.48
C ASP A 540 26.44 22.86 -3.14
N MET A 541 26.65 23.61 -2.05
CA MET A 541 25.72 24.63 -1.55
C MET A 541 25.44 25.76 -2.55
N ASN A 542 26.23 25.92 -3.61
CA ASN A 542 25.94 26.90 -4.65
C ASN A 542 24.92 26.40 -5.69
N ASN A 543 24.61 25.12 -5.68
CA ASN A 543 23.75 24.47 -6.66
C ASN A 543 22.68 23.60 -5.99
N VAL A 544 21.85 24.22 -5.16
CA VAL A 544 20.72 23.56 -4.46
C VAL A 544 19.40 24.02 -5.03
N CYS A 545 18.48 23.10 -5.24
CA CYS A 545 17.10 23.37 -5.61
C CYS A 545 16.13 22.79 -4.59
N ILE A 546 14.89 23.29 -4.61
CA ILE A 546 13.75 22.70 -3.90
C ILE A 546 12.65 22.40 -4.91
N SER A 547 12.09 21.18 -4.84
CA SER A 547 11.00 20.73 -5.70
C SER A 547 9.93 20.03 -4.88
N GLY A 548 8.66 20.35 -5.06
CA GLY A 548 7.59 19.67 -4.33
C GLY A 548 6.19 19.97 -4.85
N ALA A 549 5.29 19.04 -4.52
CA ALA A 549 3.87 19.08 -4.86
C ALA A 549 3.00 19.35 -3.62
N SER A 550 1.80 19.90 -3.82
CA SER A 550 0.81 20.10 -2.77
C SER A 550 1.38 20.91 -1.60
N TYR A 551 1.43 20.36 -0.39
CA TYR A 551 2.13 21.01 0.72
C TYR A 551 3.64 21.16 0.46
N GLY A 552 4.30 20.19 -0.21
CA GLY A 552 5.68 20.33 -0.66
C GLY A 552 5.84 21.50 -1.65
N GLY A 553 4.85 21.74 -2.51
CA GLY A 553 4.79 22.93 -3.37
C GLY A 553 4.64 24.24 -2.58
N TYR A 554 3.82 24.24 -1.52
CA TYR A 554 3.76 25.38 -0.57
C TYR A 554 5.13 25.61 0.09
N ALA A 555 5.80 24.55 0.54
CA ALA A 555 7.13 24.65 1.14
C ALA A 555 8.18 25.22 0.18
N ALA A 556 8.11 24.84 -1.11
CA ALA A 556 8.96 25.39 -2.16
C ALA A 556 8.68 26.88 -2.38
N MET A 557 7.41 27.30 -2.43
CA MET A 557 7.06 28.74 -2.52
C MET A 557 7.47 29.52 -1.27
N GLN A 558 7.34 28.92 -0.09
CA GLN A 558 7.79 29.52 1.16
C GLN A 558 9.31 29.72 1.16
N ALA A 559 10.08 28.78 0.60
CA ALA A 559 11.54 28.91 0.45
C ALA A 559 11.91 30.12 -0.45
N ALA A 560 11.13 30.38 -1.50
CA ALA A 560 11.35 31.54 -2.38
C ALA A 560 11.24 32.88 -1.64
N THR A 561 10.43 32.94 -0.60
CA THR A 561 10.20 34.18 0.15
C THR A 561 11.04 34.28 1.41
N LYS A 562 11.31 33.16 2.09
CA LYS A 562 11.96 33.13 3.39
C LYS A 562 13.49 32.98 3.30
N SER A 563 13.98 32.24 2.33
CA SER A 563 15.40 31.89 2.20
C SER A 563 15.83 31.78 0.72
N PRO A 564 15.57 32.81 -0.10
CA PRO A 564 15.85 32.77 -1.54
C PRO A 564 17.34 32.55 -1.86
N GLU A 565 18.21 32.93 -0.94
CA GLU A 565 19.67 32.80 -1.08
C GLU A 565 20.15 31.34 -1.02
N LEU A 566 19.38 30.44 -0.45
CA LEU A 566 19.76 29.02 -0.34
C LEU A 566 19.54 28.26 -1.65
N PHE A 567 18.67 28.77 -2.53
CA PHE A 567 18.19 27.98 -3.67
C PHE A 567 18.48 28.63 -5.00
N LYS A 568 19.07 27.87 -5.90
CA LYS A 568 19.30 28.23 -7.30
C LYS A 568 18.04 28.11 -8.13
N CYS A 569 17.18 27.16 -7.81
CA CYS A 569 15.87 26.96 -8.46
C CYS A 569 14.81 26.46 -7.48
N ILE A 570 13.57 26.80 -7.78
CA ILE A 570 12.40 26.47 -6.97
C ILE A 570 11.33 25.96 -7.93
N ILE A 571 10.88 24.72 -7.69
CA ILE A 571 9.87 24.04 -8.49
C ILE A 571 8.68 23.73 -7.58
N ALA A 572 7.56 24.41 -7.81
CA ALA A 572 6.33 24.24 -7.05
C ALA A 572 5.20 23.88 -7.99
N TYR A 573 4.54 22.76 -7.76
CA TYR A 573 3.41 22.32 -8.59
C TYR A 573 2.27 21.76 -7.75
N ALA A 574 1.05 21.75 -8.32
CA ALA A 574 -0.17 21.34 -7.63
C ALA A 574 -0.34 21.95 -6.23
N VAL A 575 0.04 23.22 -6.06
CA VAL A 575 0.09 23.90 -4.75
C VAL A 575 -1.32 24.07 -4.18
N SER A 576 -1.51 23.67 -2.92
CA SER A 576 -2.78 23.84 -2.21
C SER A 576 -2.98 25.31 -1.78
N TYR A 577 -3.67 26.09 -2.62
CA TYR A 577 -3.98 27.51 -2.34
C TYR A 577 -5.11 27.71 -1.32
N THR A 578 -5.86 26.68 -0.97
CA THR A 578 -7.02 26.79 -0.06
C THR A 578 -6.66 27.28 1.33
N HIS A 579 -5.43 27.05 1.78
CA HIS A 579 -4.96 27.56 3.08
C HIS A 579 -4.63 29.06 3.08
N LEU A 580 -4.26 29.64 1.95
CA LEU A 580 -4.00 31.08 1.85
C LEU A 580 -5.30 31.92 1.86
N ARG A 581 -6.38 31.40 1.28
CA ARG A 581 -7.69 32.08 1.30
C ARG A 581 -8.37 32.07 2.68
N ALA A 582 -8.09 31.08 3.52
CA ALA A 582 -8.67 31.01 4.87
C ALA A 582 -8.15 32.10 5.79
N HIS A 583 -6.95 32.65 5.56
CA HIS A 583 -6.41 33.78 6.32
C HIS A 583 -6.89 35.14 5.81
N GLU A 584 -7.20 35.28 4.52
CA GLU A 584 -7.67 36.56 3.97
C GLU A 584 -9.15 36.84 4.28
N THR A 585 -9.96 35.82 4.62
CA THR A 585 -11.38 35.99 4.93
C THR A 585 -11.69 36.22 6.40
N SER A 586 -10.70 36.20 7.28
CA SER A 586 -10.89 36.45 8.72
C SER A 586 -10.62 37.89 9.15
N GLU A 587 -10.22 38.78 8.25
CA GLU A 587 -9.92 40.20 8.53
C GLU A 587 -10.89 41.19 7.86
N ASN A 588 -12.09 40.73 7.40
CA ASN A 588 -13.13 41.65 6.95
C ASN A 588 -14.46 41.40 7.65
#